data_41fb1a89a014e0658137db636962be23
#
_entry.id   41fb1a89a014e0658137db636962be23
#
_cell.length_a   1.000
_cell.length_b   1.000
_cell.length_c   1.000
_cell.angle_alpha   90.00
_cell.angle_beta   90.00
_cell.angle_gamma   90.00
#
_symmetry.space_group_name_H-M   'P 1'
#
loop_
_entity.id
_entity.type
_entity.pdbx_description
1 polymer ?
#
loop_
_entity_poly.entity_id
_entity_poly.type
_entity_poly.pdbx_seq_one_letter_code
_entity_poly.pdbx_strand_id
1 'polypeptide(L)'
;VCSSDLWELGLAEAHQTLMLNGLRDRVVLETDGKLMTGKDVVMAALLGAEEFAFATAPLIVLGCVMMRACHLDTCPVGVATQNPELRAKFMGNADHVVNYMRFVAEEMREHMSILGFRTVEDMVGRTDVLTISNRTKQHWKASQLDLSTLLHQVQGTRTKQREQNHGIEESF
;
A
#
# COMPACT_ATOMS: atom_id res chain seq x y z
N VAL A 1 -8.08 7.10 8.84
CA VAL A 1 -9.05 7.66 7.87
C VAL A 1 -9.21 6.64 6.76
N CYS A 2 -10.26 5.82 6.83
CA CYS A 2 -10.64 4.94 5.74
C CYS A 2 -11.41 5.74 4.69
N SER A 3 -10.73 6.36 3.77
CA SER A 3 -11.28 6.62 2.45
C SER A 3 -10.98 5.39 1.62
N SER A 4 -11.90 4.44 1.57
CA SER A 4 -11.70 3.12 0.99
C SER A 4 -11.43 3.11 -0.52
N ASP A 5 -11.60 4.22 -1.19
CA ASP A 5 -11.49 4.32 -2.64
C ASP A 5 -10.37 5.25 -3.15
N LEU A 6 -9.80 6.09 -2.27
CA LEU A 6 -8.77 7.08 -2.62
C LEU A 6 -7.75 7.20 -1.48
N TRP A 7 -7.10 6.09 -1.16
CA TRP A 7 -6.07 6.06 -0.11
C TRP A 7 -4.94 7.08 -0.38
N GLU A 8 -4.65 7.40 -1.63
CA GLU A 8 -3.64 8.36 -2.04
C GLU A 8 -3.90 9.76 -1.46
N LEU A 9 -5.16 10.22 -1.51
CA LEU A 9 -5.54 11.51 -0.94
C LEU A 9 -5.46 11.50 0.59
N GLY A 10 -6.05 10.49 1.22
CA GLY A 10 -6.05 10.37 2.69
C GLY A 10 -4.66 10.23 3.28
N LEU A 11 -3.79 9.47 2.61
CA LEU A 11 -2.40 9.28 3.02
C LEU A 11 -1.60 10.57 2.90
N ALA A 12 -1.68 11.25 1.75
CA ALA A 12 -0.98 12.52 1.52
C ALA A 12 -1.42 13.59 2.52
N GLU A 13 -2.73 13.73 2.76
CA GLU A 13 -3.29 14.66 3.74
C GLU A 13 -2.81 14.34 5.16
N ALA A 14 -2.85 13.07 5.56
CA ALA A 14 -2.39 12.65 6.88
C ALA A 14 -0.89 12.92 7.07
N HIS A 15 -0.07 12.55 6.10
CA HIS A 15 1.37 12.81 6.12
C HIS A 15 1.68 14.30 6.23
N GLN A 16 1.09 15.13 5.37
CA GLN A 16 1.30 16.57 5.34
C GLN A 16 0.84 17.24 6.64
N THR A 17 -0.34 16.85 7.16
CA THR A 17 -0.88 17.38 8.42
C THR A 17 0.02 17.04 9.60
N LEU A 18 0.50 15.82 9.68
CA LEU A 18 1.42 15.40 10.74
C LEU A 18 2.76 16.12 10.66
N MET A 19 3.29 16.35 9.44
CA MET A 19 4.50 17.13 9.22
C MET A 19 4.33 18.59 9.66
N LEU A 20 3.24 19.24 9.25
CA LEU A 20 2.93 20.63 9.62
C LEU A 20 2.82 20.85 11.12
N ASN A 21 2.35 19.84 11.85
CA ASN A 21 2.18 19.91 13.30
C ASN A 21 3.36 19.34 14.11
N GLY A 22 4.44 18.90 13.48
CA GLY A 22 5.58 18.28 14.15
C GLY A 22 5.24 16.97 14.87
N LEU A 23 4.23 16.24 14.38
CA LEU A 23 3.73 14.99 14.95
C LEU A 23 4.13 13.74 14.17
N ARG A 24 4.73 13.92 12.98
CA ARG A 24 5.02 12.82 12.06
C ARG A 24 5.92 11.74 12.65
N ASP A 25 6.86 12.13 13.52
CA ASP A 25 7.80 11.21 14.18
C ASP A 25 7.17 10.38 15.29
N ARG A 26 5.92 10.69 15.67
CA ARG A 26 5.22 10.01 16.78
C ARG A 26 4.35 8.86 16.31
N VAL A 27 4.12 8.72 15.01
CA VAL A 27 3.23 7.72 14.41
C VAL A 27 3.86 7.09 13.18
N VAL A 28 3.54 5.84 12.93
CA VAL A 28 3.80 5.16 11.66
C VAL A 28 2.54 5.30 10.81
N LEU A 29 2.71 5.63 9.53
CA LEU A 29 1.60 5.66 8.59
C LEU A 29 1.56 4.35 7.81
N GLU A 30 0.49 3.61 8.03
CA GLU A 30 0.15 2.44 7.23
C GLU A 30 -0.89 2.80 6.19
N THR A 31 -0.79 2.23 5.00
CA THR A 31 -1.82 2.32 3.97
C THR A 31 -2.28 0.95 3.51
N ASP A 32 -3.60 0.85 3.31
CA ASP A 32 -4.30 -0.27 2.69
C ASP A 32 -5.23 0.28 1.60
N GLY A 33 -5.51 -0.53 0.61
CA GLY A 33 -6.44 -0.15 -0.46
C GLY A 33 -6.00 -0.65 -1.83
N LYS A 34 -6.06 -1.95 -2.04
CA LYS A 34 -5.70 -2.62 -3.30
C LYS A 34 -4.24 -2.43 -3.72
N LEU A 35 -3.31 -2.39 -2.78
CA LEU A 35 -1.90 -2.52 -3.13
C LEU A 35 -1.67 -3.91 -3.73
N MET A 36 -1.14 -3.97 -4.95
CA MET A 36 -1.00 -5.20 -5.70
C MET A 36 0.39 -5.38 -6.31
N THR A 37 1.14 -4.31 -6.49
CA THR A 37 2.43 -4.32 -7.19
C THR A 37 3.50 -3.56 -6.39
N GLY A 38 4.76 -3.77 -6.72
CA GLY A 38 5.86 -2.98 -6.17
C GLY A 38 5.74 -1.50 -6.51
N LYS A 39 5.17 -1.18 -7.68
CA LYS A 39 4.86 0.20 -8.06
C LYS A 39 3.86 0.85 -7.12
N ASP A 40 2.79 0.13 -6.72
CA ASP A 40 1.80 0.67 -5.77
C ASP A 40 2.45 0.99 -4.42
N VAL A 41 3.35 0.11 -3.95
CA VAL A 41 4.13 0.31 -2.73
C VAL A 41 5.03 1.54 -2.83
N VAL A 42 5.73 1.72 -3.96
CA VAL A 42 6.55 2.91 -4.21
C VAL A 42 5.70 4.18 -4.19
N MET A 43 4.54 4.17 -4.84
CA MET A 43 3.62 5.32 -4.82
C MET A 43 3.15 5.63 -3.40
N ALA A 44 2.81 4.61 -2.62
CA ALA A 44 2.40 4.77 -1.22
C ALA A 44 3.53 5.35 -0.36
N ALA A 45 4.76 4.86 -0.51
CA ALA A 45 5.91 5.40 0.20
C ALA A 45 6.19 6.86 -0.18
N LEU A 46 6.17 7.20 -1.47
CA LEU A 46 6.35 8.58 -1.94
C LEU A 46 5.29 9.54 -1.39
N LEU A 47 4.07 9.06 -1.14
CA LEU A 47 3.00 9.83 -0.51
C LEU A 47 3.05 9.84 1.03
N GLY A 48 3.96 9.09 1.65
CA GLY A 48 4.24 9.16 3.07
C GLY A 48 3.99 7.90 3.89
N ALA A 49 3.63 6.75 3.28
CA ALA A 49 3.47 5.50 4.01
C ALA A 49 4.82 4.87 4.37
N GLU A 50 4.84 4.20 5.51
CA GLU A 50 5.96 3.41 6.03
C GLU A 50 5.61 1.92 6.14
N GLU A 51 4.32 1.62 6.28
CA GLU A 51 3.78 0.27 6.32
C GLU A 51 2.71 0.09 5.24
N PHE A 52 2.59 -1.14 4.73
CA PHE A 52 1.80 -1.46 3.54
C PHE A 52 0.99 -2.72 3.78
N ALA A 53 -0.33 -2.62 3.80
CA ALA A 53 -1.21 -3.75 3.98
C ALA A 53 -1.74 -4.31 2.66
N PHE A 54 -1.77 -5.63 2.58
CA PHE A 54 -2.22 -6.38 1.40
C PHE A 54 -3.34 -7.33 1.79
N ALA A 55 -4.48 -7.24 1.13
CA ALA A 55 -5.60 -8.15 1.31
C ALA A 55 -5.96 -8.88 0.01
N THR A 56 -6.38 -8.13 -1.00
CA THR A 56 -6.90 -8.69 -2.26
C THR A 56 -5.85 -9.52 -3.01
N ALA A 57 -4.64 -9.03 -3.13
CA ALA A 57 -3.61 -9.67 -3.92
C ALA A 57 -3.18 -11.03 -3.33
N PRO A 58 -2.86 -11.17 -2.04
CA PRO A 58 -2.61 -12.49 -1.43
C PRO A 58 -3.78 -13.45 -1.56
N LEU A 59 -5.04 -12.96 -1.47
CA LEU A 59 -6.21 -13.80 -1.68
C LEU A 59 -6.28 -14.35 -3.11
N ILE A 60 -6.01 -13.51 -4.12
CA ILE A 60 -5.98 -13.93 -5.53
C ILE A 60 -4.87 -14.97 -5.74
N VAL A 61 -3.69 -14.75 -5.17
CA VAL A 61 -2.56 -15.69 -5.22
C VAL A 61 -2.91 -17.05 -4.61
N LEU A 62 -3.78 -17.06 -3.60
CA LEU A 62 -4.32 -18.28 -2.98
C LEU A 62 -5.50 -18.91 -3.76
N GLY A 63 -5.86 -18.35 -4.91
CA GLY A 63 -6.91 -18.90 -5.78
C GLY A 63 -8.29 -18.25 -5.62
N CYS A 64 -8.39 -17.08 -4.96
CA CYS A 64 -9.64 -16.34 -4.89
C CYS A 64 -10.06 -15.84 -6.30
N VAL A 65 -11.29 -16.13 -6.68
CA VAL A 65 -11.89 -15.73 -7.96
C VAL A 65 -12.72 -14.44 -7.88
N MET A 66 -12.63 -13.74 -6.77
CA MET A 66 -13.26 -12.43 -6.55
C MET A 66 -14.80 -12.41 -6.71
N MET A 67 -15.47 -13.52 -6.43
CA MET A 67 -16.94 -13.63 -6.45
C MET A 67 -17.65 -12.72 -5.43
N ARG A 68 -16.92 -12.25 -4.42
CA ARG A 68 -17.43 -11.39 -3.33
C ARG A 68 -18.65 -11.97 -2.57
N ALA A 69 -18.75 -13.31 -2.51
CA ALA A 69 -19.74 -14.06 -1.76
C ALA A 69 -19.24 -14.57 -0.39
N CYS A 70 -18.12 -14.01 0.11
CA CYS A 70 -17.46 -14.45 1.34
C CYS A 70 -18.37 -14.33 2.56
N HIS A 71 -19.19 -13.27 2.62
CA HIS A 71 -20.12 -13.01 3.72
C HIS A 71 -21.31 -14.00 3.78
N LEU A 72 -21.50 -14.82 2.74
CA LEU A 72 -22.56 -15.83 2.66
C LEU A 72 -22.06 -17.23 3.00
N ASP A 73 -20.79 -17.42 3.35
CA ASP A 73 -20.15 -18.71 3.57
C ASP A 73 -20.23 -19.66 2.35
N THR A 74 -20.36 -19.11 1.14
CA THR A 74 -20.55 -19.83 -0.11
C THR A 74 -19.37 -19.71 -1.09
N CYS A 75 -18.16 -19.51 -0.57
CA CYS A 75 -16.96 -19.35 -1.39
C CYS A 75 -16.72 -20.59 -2.26
N PRO A 76 -16.84 -20.50 -3.61
CA PRO A 76 -16.80 -21.68 -4.47
C PRO A 76 -15.42 -22.32 -4.58
N VAL A 77 -14.37 -21.59 -4.22
CA VAL A 77 -12.95 -22.04 -4.26
C VAL A 77 -12.38 -22.35 -2.88
N GLY A 78 -13.19 -22.28 -1.83
CA GLY A 78 -12.80 -22.67 -0.48
C GLY A 78 -11.87 -21.74 0.28
N VAL A 79 -11.54 -20.55 -0.26
CA VAL A 79 -10.61 -19.60 0.39
C VAL A 79 -11.22 -19.00 1.64
N ALA A 80 -12.50 -18.63 1.61
CA ALA A 80 -13.18 -17.89 2.67
C ALA A 80 -14.52 -18.53 2.99
N THR A 81 -14.51 -19.73 3.56
CA THR A 81 -15.71 -20.48 3.97
C THR A 81 -15.39 -21.43 5.11
N GLN A 82 -16.36 -21.69 5.96
CA GLN A 82 -16.30 -22.72 7.00
C GLN A 82 -17.00 -24.01 6.55
N ASN A 83 -17.71 -24.01 5.42
CA ASN A 83 -18.36 -25.20 4.88
C ASN A 83 -17.31 -26.26 4.49
N PRO A 84 -17.33 -27.48 5.06
CA PRO A 84 -16.30 -28.51 4.82
C PRO A 84 -16.17 -28.94 3.35
N GLU A 85 -17.28 -29.02 2.62
CA GLU A 85 -17.28 -29.41 1.20
C GLU A 85 -16.63 -28.34 0.30
N LEU A 86 -16.86 -27.06 0.62
CA LEU A 86 -16.23 -25.96 -0.08
C LEU A 86 -14.75 -25.80 0.32
N ARG A 87 -14.42 -25.97 1.58
CA ARG A 87 -13.03 -25.94 2.06
C ARG A 87 -12.16 -27.01 1.39
N ALA A 88 -12.73 -28.19 1.12
CA ALA A 88 -12.03 -29.25 0.40
C ALA A 88 -11.56 -28.86 -1.01
N LYS A 89 -12.14 -27.80 -1.60
CA LYS A 89 -11.77 -27.27 -2.92
C LYS A 89 -10.59 -26.29 -2.86
N PHE A 90 -10.13 -25.91 -1.67
CA PHE A 90 -9.03 -24.97 -1.52
C PHE A 90 -7.72 -25.55 -2.04
N MET A 91 -7.13 -24.88 -3.04
CA MET A 91 -5.89 -25.27 -3.72
C MET A 91 -4.72 -24.31 -3.45
N GLY A 92 -4.90 -23.37 -2.52
CA GLY A 92 -3.87 -22.38 -2.21
C GLY A 92 -2.64 -23.01 -1.55
N ASN A 93 -1.47 -22.41 -1.82
CA ASN A 93 -0.21 -22.80 -1.23
C ASN A 93 0.48 -21.57 -0.63
N ALA A 94 1.00 -21.69 0.58
CA ALA A 94 1.72 -20.62 1.26
C ALA A 94 2.94 -20.11 0.45
N ASP A 95 3.64 -21.01 -0.24
CA ASP A 95 4.80 -20.65 -1.07
C ASP A 95 4.44 -19.67 -2.20
N HIS A 96 3.21 -19.75 -2.71
CA HIS A 96 2.76 -18.80 -3.72
C HIS A 96 2.70 -17.37 -3.15
N VAL A 97 2.24 -17.22 -1.91
CA VAL A 97 2.20 -15.91 -1.24
C VAL A 97 3.61 -15.41 -0.95
N VAL A 98 4.50 -16.29 -0.46
CA VAL A 98 5.90 -15.95 -0.22
C VAL A 98 6.58 -15.45 -1.50
N ASN A 99 6.40 -16.16 -2.61
CA ASN A 99 6.98 -15.79 -3.89
C ASN A 99 6.38 -14.48 -4.42
N TYR A 100 5.06 -14.31 -4.30
CA TYR A 100 4.39 -13.08 -4.67
C TYR A 100 4.97 -11.86 -3.92
N MET A 101 5.13 -11.96 -2.59
CA MET A 101 5.70 -10.86 -1.79
C MET A 101 7.15 -10.58 -2.15
N ARG A 102 7.92 -11.61 -2.51
CA ARG A 102 9.29 -11.42 -3.05
C ARG A 102 9.29 -10.67 -4.38
N PHE A 103 8.36 -10.99 -5.28
CA PHE A 103 8.23 -10.27 -6.56
C PHE A 103 7.81 -8.81 -6.36
N VAL A 104 6.88 -8.54 -5.44
CA VAL A 104 6.52 -7.16 -5.08
C VAL A 104 7.74 -6.40 -4.56
N ALA A 105 8.53 -7.02 -3.68
CA ALA A 105 9.74 -6.40 -3.15
C ALA A 105 10.80 -6.17 -4.25
N GLU A 106 10.96 -7.08 -5.19
CA GLU A 106 11.90 -6.93 -6.29
C GLU A 106 11.49 -5.81 -7.25
N GLU A 107 10.22 -5.77 -7.66
CA GLU A 107 9.68 -4.69 -8.48
C GLU A 107 9.84 -3.33 -7.78
N MET A 108 9.60 -3.28 -6.45
CA MET A 108 9.84 -2.08 -5.66
C MET A 108 11.30 -1.64 -5.75
N ARG A 109 12.27 -2.57 -5.62
CA ARG A 109 13.71 -2.28 -5.71
C ARG A 109 14.12 -1.77 -7.09
N GLU A 110 13.53 -2.31 -8.16
CA GLU A 110 13.73 -1.81 -9.52
C GLU A 110 13.30 -0.35 -9.65
N HIS A 111 12.11 -0.02 -9.15
CA HIS A 111 11.63 1.36 -9.15
C HIS A 111 12.48 2.27 -8.29
N MET A 112 12.91 1.83 -7.11
CA MET A 112 13.82 2.59 -6.24
C MET A 112 15.15 2.88 -6.95
N SER A 113 15.69 1.89 -7.67
CA SER A 113 16.92 2.06 -8.45
C SER A 113 16.77 3.11 -9.55
N ILE A 114 15.65 3.11 -10.27
CA ILE A 114 15.36 4.10 -11.31
C ILE A 114 15.24 5.51 -10.72
N LEU A 115 14.63 5.63 -9.54
CA LEU A 115 14.43 6.90 -8.84
C LEU A 115 15.68 7.36 -8.06
N GLY A 116 16.70 6.49 -7.90
CA GLY A 116 17.94 6.80 -7.19
C GLY A 116 17.86 6.68 -5.68
N PHE A 117 16.85 6.00 -5.12
CA PHE A 117 16.72 5.76 -3.68
C PHE A 117 17.44 4.47 -3.25
N ARG A 118 18.19 4.54 -2.15
CA ARG A 118 18.89 3.38 -1.57
C ARG A 118 18.07 2.67 -0.49
N THR A 119 17.24 3.40 0.22
CA THR A 119 16.39 2.86 1.29
C THR A 119 14.95 3.31 1.07
N VAL A 120 13.99 2.53 1.59
CA VAL A 120 12.57 2.90 1.58
C VAL A 120 12.36 4.20 2.36
N GLU A 121 13.07 4.36 3.45
CA GLU A 121 13.05 5.53 4.30
C GLU A 121 13.40 6.84 3.55
N ASP A 122 14.37 6.79 2.64
CA ASP A 122 14.76 7.95 1.84
C ASP A 122 13.67 8.35 0.84
N MET A 123 12.76 7.43 0.55
CA MET A 123 11.66 7.61 -0.40
C MET A 123 10.38 8.14 0.25
N VAL A 124 10.20 7.93 1.57
CA VAL A 124 8.95 8.31 2.27
C VAL A 124 8.70 9.82 2.21
N GLY A 125 7.55 10.19 1.64
CA GLY A 125 7.13 11.59 1.51
C GLY A 125 7.82 12.37 0.40
N ARG A 126 8.59 11.72 -0.49
CA ARG A 126 9.32 12.37 -1.58
C ARG A 126 8.42 12.59 -2.81
N THR A 127 7.37 13.37 -2.64
CA THR A 127 6.44 13.74 -3.72
C THR A 127 7.08 14.58 -4.83
N ASP A 128 8.24 15.19 -4.57
CA ASP A 128 9.02 15.97 -5.54
C ASP A 128 9.49 15.16 -6.77
N VAL A 129 9.59 13.84 -6.64
CA VAL A 129 9.95 12.95 -7.77
C VAL A 129 8.74 12.53 -8.61
N LEU A 130 7.53 12.88 -8.19
CA LEU A 130 6.30 12.57 -8.91
C LEU A 130 5.93 13.66 -9.91
N THR A 131 5.53 13.26 -11.10
CA THR A 131 5.06 14.17 -12.13
C THR A 131 3.79 13.65 -12.80
N ILE A 132 2.93 14.58 -13.22
CA ILE A 132 1.72 14.22 -13.97
C ILE A 132 2.13 13.77 -15.37
N SER A 133 1.72 12.59 -15.78
CA SER A 133 2.05 12.01 -17.08
C SER A 133 1.48 12.85 -18.23
N ASN A 134 2.17 12.86 -19.38
CA ASN A 134 1.67 13.54 -20.59
C ASN A 134 0.33 12.99 -21.06
N ARG A 135 0.09 11.69 -20.86
CA ARG A 135 -1.20 11.03 -21.18
C ARG A 135 -2.34 11.63 -20.32
N THR A 136 -2.11 11.86 -19.04
CA THR A 136 -3.07 12.48 -18.12
C THR A 136 -3.36 13.92 -18.53
N LYS A 137 -2.31 14.69 -18.87
CA LYS A 137 -2.46 16.09 -19.32
C LYS A 137 -3.25 16.24 -20.63
N GLN A 138 -3.21 15.23 -21.49
CA GLN A 138 -3.94 15.23 -22.78
C GLN A 138 -5.36 14.66 -22.67
N HIS A 139 -5.70 13.98 -21.59
CA HIS A 139 -7.02 13.37 -21.44
C HIS A 139 -8.03 14.41 -20.94
N TRP A 140 -9.12 14.60 -21.66
CA TRP A 140 -10.10 15.66 -21.45
C TRP A 140 -10.71 15.78 -20.05
N LYS A 141 -10.88 14.64 -19.33
CA LYS A 141 -11.33 14.65 -17.94
C LYS A 141 -10.15 14.76 -16.96
N ALA A 142 -9.10 13.96 -17.19
CA ALA A 142 -8.00 13.87 -16.25
C ALA A 142 -7.15 15.14 -16.20
N SER A 143 -7.09 15.90 -17.30
CA SER A 143 -6.40 17.19 -17.35
C SER A 143 -7.03 18.27 -16.46
N GLN A 144 -8.28 18.07 -16.02
CA GLN A 144 -8.97 18.99 -15.11
C GLN A 144 -8.71 18.68 -13.63
N LEU A 145 -8.02 17.57 -13.31
CA LEU A 145 -7.68 17.22 -11.93
C LEU A 145 -6.50 18.09 -11.46
N ASP A 146 -6.74 18.82 -10.38
CA ASP A 146 -5.66 19.50 -9.66
C ASP A 146 -5.06 18.53 -8.63
N LEU A 147 -3.84 18.07 -8.91
CA LEU A 147 -3.08 17.18 -8.02
C LEU A 147 -2.04 17.95 -7.18
N SER A 148 -2.03 19.28 -7.23
CA SER A 148 -1.05 20.09 -6.51
C SER A 148 -1.09 19.87 -5.01
N THR A 149 -2.28 19.73 -4.44
CA THR A 149 -2.48 19.44 -3.01
C THR A 149 -1.93 18.07 -2.61
N LEU A 150 -2.16 17.05 -3.44
CA LEU A 150 -1.65 15.69 -3.20
C LEU A 150 -0.13 15.64 -3.29
N LEU A 151 0.47 16.37 -4.22
CA LEU A 151 1.91 16.41 -4.47
C LEU A 151 2.64 17.49 -3.66
N HIS A 152 1.94 18.22 -2.82
CA HIS A 152 2.54 19.26 -1.98
C HIS A 152 3.57 18.66 -1.02
N GLN A 153 4.78 19.23 -1.04
CA GLN A 153 5.84 18.84 -0.12
C GLN A 153 5.92 19.82 1.05
N VAL A 154 5.59 19.35 2.22
CA VAL A 154 5.73 20.14 3.45
C VAL A 154 7.19 20.22 3.85
N GLN A 155 7.67 21.43 4.17
CA GLN A 155 9.01 21.63 4.71
C GLN A 155 9.09 21.07 6.13
N GLY A 156 10.10 20.27 6.41
CA GLY A 156 10.34 19.67 7.71
C GLY A 156 11.23 18.44 7.62
N THR A 157 11.80 18.05 8.74
CA THR A 157 12.57 16.81 8.84
C THR A 157 11.74 15.77 9.57
N ARG A 158 11.68 14.57 9.02
CA ARG A 158 11.21 13.37 9.71
C ARG A 158 12.41 12.68 10.32
N THR A 159 12.46 12.56 11.63
CA THR A 159 13.52 11.80 12.32
C THR A 159 13.16 10.32 12.38
N LYS A 160 14.13 9.48 12.02
CA LYS A 160 14.01 8.02 11.97
C LYS A 160 14.18 7.39 13.35
N GLN A 161 13.45 7.75 14.35
CA GLN A 161 13.63 7.12 15.65
C GLN A 161 12.38 6.34 16.05
N ARG A 162 12.32 5.09 15.60
CA ARG A 162 11.48 4.09 16.25
C ARG A 162 12.21 2.80 16.41
N GLU A 163 12.58 2.52 17.64
CA GLU A 163 12.72 1.15 18.11
C GLU A 163 11.29 0.58 18.22
N GLN A 164 11.05 -0.49 17.51
CA GLN A 164 9.80 -1.24 17.65
C GLN A 164 9.88 -1.99 18.96
N ASN A 165 9.22 -1.45 19.99
CA ASN A 165 9.24 -2.00 21.35
C ASN A 165 8.19 -3.11 21.57
N HIS A 166 7.52 -3.57 20.53
CA HIS A 166 6.50 -4.64 20.62
C HIS A 166 7.08 -5.95 20.07
N GLY A 167 7.34 -6.90 20.95
CA GLY A 167 7.50 -8.29 20.57
C GLY A 167 6.14 -8.96 20.45
N ILE A 168 5.98 -9.91 19.52
CA ILE A 168 4.79 -10.76 19.43
C ILE A 168 4.50 -11.45 20.77
N GLU A 169 5.54 -11.71 21.57
CA GLU A 169 5.47 -12.33 22.88
C GLU A 169 4.77 -11.46 23.95
N GLU A 170 4.68 -10.15 23.75
CA GLU A 170 4.00 -9.22 24.66
C GLU A 170 2.52 -8.98 24.31
N SER A 171 2.06 -9.56 23.20
CA SER A 171 0.70 -9.36 22.68
C SER A 171 -0.31 -10.43 23.06
N PHE A 172 0.10 -11.45 23.84
CA PHE A 172 -0.74 -12.59 24.27
C PHE A 172 -0.60 -12.87 25.75
#